data_1cdca4d2a1e152d4f39f1e712a2d1321
#
_entry.id   1cdca4d2a1e152d4f39f1e712a2d1321
#
_cell.length_a   1.000
_cell.length_b   1.000
_cell.length_c   1.000
_cell.angle_alpha   90.00
_cell.angle_beta   90.00
_cell.angle_gamma   90.00
#
_symmetry.space_group_name_H-M   'P 1'
#
loop_
_entity.id
_entity.type
_entity.pdbx_description
1 polymer ?
#
loop_
_entity_poly.entity_id
_entity_poly.type
_entity_poly.pdbx_seq_one_letter_code
_entity_poly.pdbx_strand_id
1 'polypeptide(L)'
;MAWIKLDPITRRRFARFRKIKRGYYSFLILAAAIVLSIFAPYLAESRAVMVVHQGKLFFPTFQFLDMATFGQTPPPGWSTADLETDYLRLKYEWQAERYYYGKESRQAGGDAQILAALEKKYPNRDSVVVMPLIPWDPYRSDFWYNEILHDIQPLLDSGRSDEAERLARRDHLEELADDIADGAIRDILADPRRSATGDLAGLARGGTMPSLADLGKVPPTGPDMKGGHYLGTDAQGRDVASRLLYGFRISIFFALFLTVFGQVIGTIVGSLQGYLGGRFDIFSQRIIEVLISIPFLYVVIILAALIAPSFWMLLAIMATFHWIAITFYMRTEMYREKTREYCLAAKSYGASHLRIVFRHLLPNCLTPLVTFTPFAVVAAIFALTSLDYLGYGLPAPTPSWGELIDQALLPENRDKLWLTLAPFGALTVTLVLVVFIGESVREAFDPKRYAKYE
;
A
#
# COMPACT_ATOMS: atom_id res chain seq x y z
N MET A 1 2.51 -32.31 -14.31
CA MET A 1 3.27 -31.04 -14.22
C MET A 1 4.69 -31.30 -14.64
N ALA A 2 5.08 -30.90 -15.85
CA ALA A 2 6.44 -31.06 -16.35
C ALA A 2 7.35 -30.09 -15.63
N TRP A 3 8.25 -30.59 -14.78
CA TRP A 3 9.29 -29.81 -14.11
C TRP A 3 10.19 -29.21 -15.20
N ILE A 4 10.25 -27.88 -15.25
CA ILE A 4 11.17 -27.15 -16.14
C ILE A 4 12.57 -27.64 -15.81
N LYS A 5 13.18 -28.44 -16.69
CA LYS A 5 14.56 -28.87 -16.58
C LYS A 5 15.44 -27.64 -16.81
N LEU A 6 15.85 -26.98 -15.72
CA LEU A 6 16.80 -25.88 -15.79
C LEU A 6 18.13 -26.39 -16.38
N ASP A 7 18.66 -25.62 -17.33
CA ASP A 7 20.00 -25.85 -17.89
C ASP A 7 21.04 -25.96 -16.75
N PRO A 8 22.01 -26.87 -16.85
CA PRO A 8 23.06 -27.09 -15.82
C PRO A 8 23.77 -25.80 -15.40
N ILE A 9 23.97 -24.86 -16.31
CA ILE A 9 24.60 -23.56 -16.04
C ILE A 9 23.69 -22.72 -15.13
N THR A 10 22.41 -22.63 -15.46
CA THR A 10 21.41 -21.88 -14.67
C THR A 10 21.27 -22.49 -13.26
N ARG A 11 21.28 -23.83 -13.15
CA ARG A 11 21.24 -24.52 -11.84
C ARG A 11 22.47 -24.17 -10.98
N ARG A 12 23.65 -24.11 -11.58
CA ARG A 12 24.88 -23.71 -10.88
C ARG A 12 24.82 -22.23 -10.43
N ARG A 13 24.32 -21.32 -11.27
CA ARG A 13 24.12 -19.90 -10.92
C ARG A 13 23.16 -19.74 -9.74
N PHE A 14 22.05 -20.46 -9.74
CA PHE A 14 21.09 -20.46 -8.65
C PHE A 14 21.66 -21.01 -7.32
N ALA A 15 22.44 -22.10 -7.41
CA ALA A 15 23.12 -22.67 -6.25
C ALA A 15 24.15 -21.70 -5.64
N ARG A 16 24.79 -20.86 -6.46
CA ARG A 16 25.70 -19.80 -6.00
C ARG A 16 24.96 -18.65 -5.36
N PHE A 17 23.90 -18.14 -5.98
CA PHE A 17 23.07 -17.10 -5.39
C PHE A 17 22.63 -17.49 -3.98
N ARG A 18 22.21 -18.75 -3.78
CA ARG A 18 21.84 -19.28 -2.47
C ARG A 18 22.99 -19.29 -1.45
N LYS A 19 24.24 -19.39 -1.88
CA LYS A 19 25.40 -19.30 -1.00
C LYS A 19 25.73 -17.87 -0.55
N ILE A 20 25.29 -16.86 -1.30
CA ILE A 20 25.49 -15.45 -0.96
C ILE A 20 24.41 -15.03 0.02
N LYS A 21 24.65 -15.23 1.32
CA LYS A 21 23.66 -15.09 2.40
C LYS A 21 22.90 -13.76 2.34
N ARG A 22 23.60 -12.63 2.15
CA ARG A 22 22.97 -11.29 2.10
C ARG A 22 21.88 -11.19 1.05
N GLY A 23 22.14 -11.60 -0.19
CA GLY A 23 21.16 -11.54 -1.26
C GLY A 23 20.05 -12.58 -1.13
N TYR A 24 20.40 -13.78 -0.66
CA TYR A 24 19.41 -14.83 -0.47
C TYR A 24 18.37 -14.48 0.61
N TYR A 25 18.83 -13.98 1.77
CA TYR A 25 17.89 -13.54 2.82
C TYR A 25 17.11 -12.29 2.41
N SER A 26 17.75 -11.32 1.73
CA SER A 26 17.03 -10.17 1.17
C SER A 26 15.94 -10.58 0.19
N PHE A 27 16.22 -11.58 -0.66
CA PHE A 27 15.22 -12.15 -1.57
C PHE A 27 14.06 -12.81 -0.81
N LEU A 28 14.35 -13.60 0.24
CA LEU A 28 13.28 -14.22 1.03
C LEU A 28 12.42 -13.20 1.76
N ILE A 29 13.04 -12.17 2.35
CA ILE A 29 12.32 -11.08 3.03
C ILE A 29 11.43 -10.32 2.05
N LEU A 30 11.98 -9.93 0.89
CA LEU A 30 11.23 -9.20 -0.11
C LEU A 30 10.10 -10.05 -0.71
N ALA A 31 10.37 -11.33 -1.00
CA ALA A 31 9.36 -12.27 -1.48
C ALA A 31 8.22 -12.47 -0.44
N ALA A 32 8.58 -12.61 0.84
CA ALA A 32 7.60 -12.68 1.92
C ALA A 32 6.77 -11.39 2.01
N ALA A 33 7.41 -10.22 1.91
CA ALA A 33 6.72 -8.93 1.92
C ALA A 33 5.76 -8.77 0.71
N ILE A 34 6.17 -9.22 -0.49
CA ILE A 34 5.31 -9.23 -1.67
C ILE A 34 4.11 -10.17 -1.45
N VAL A 35 4.34 -11.38 -0.94
CA VAL A 35 3.24 -12.32 -0.63
C VAL A 35 2.30 -11.70 0.41
N LEU A 36 2.83 -11.15 1.50
CA LEU A 36 2.02 -10.46 2.50
C LEU A 36 1.22 -9.30 1.91
N SER A 37 1.80 -8.53 1.00
CA SER A 37 1.11 -7.41 0.35
C SER A 37 -0.02 -7.83 -0.58
N ILE A 38 0.03 -9.05 -1.16
CA ILE A 38 -1.08 -9.62 -1.92
C ILE A 38 -2.26 -9.92 -0.98
N PHE A 39 -1.96 -10.35 0.24
CA PHE A 39 -2.96 -10.58 1.27
C PHE A 39 -3.29 -9.34 2.11
N ALA A 40 -2.91 -8.14 1.64
CA ALA A 40 -3.18 -6.88 2.35
C ALA A 40 -4.67 -6.72 2.75
N PRO A 41 -5.68 -7.07 1.91
CA PRO A 41 -7.09 -6.95 2.30
C PRO A 41 -7.50 -7.84 3.49
N TYR A 42 -6.72 -8.89 3.79
CA TYR A 42 -6.94 -9.74 4.98
C TYR A 42 -6.15 -9.27 6.20
N LEU A 43 -5.16 -8.40 6.01
CA LEU A 43 -4.27 -7.91 7.04
C LEU A 43 -4.61 -6.50 7.48
N ALA A 44 -5.07 -5.66 6.56
CA ALA A 44 -5.29 -4.23 6.77
C ALA A 44 -6.49 -3.77 5.90
N GLU A 45 -7.68 -3.78 6.49
CA GLU A 45 -8.94 -3.40 5.83
C GLU A 45 -9.98 -3.11 6.90
N SER A 46 -10.94 -2.22 6.61
CA SER A 46 -12.10 -1.97 7.47
C SER A 46 -13.14 -3.09 7.41
N ARG A 47 -13.07 -3.97 6.41
CA ARG A 47 -13.95 -5.14 6.28
C ARG A 47 -13.54 -6.23 7.24
N ALA A 48 -14.50 -6.87 7.89
CA ALA A 48 -14.25 -8.05 8.70
C ALA A 48 -13.79 -9.23 7.84
N VAL A 49 -12.85 -10.02 8.36
CA VAL A 49 -12.43 -11.28 7.72
C VAL A 49 -13.54 -12.31 7.81
N MET A 50 -14.23 -12.36 8.96
CA MET A 50 -15.29 -13.30 9.22
C MET A 50 -16.31 -12.70 10.20
N VAL A 51 -17.59 -12.95 9.95
CA VAL A 51 -18.69 -12.61 10.87
C VAL A 51 -19.49 -13.85 11.15
N VAL A 52 -19.74 -14.13 12.44
CA VAL A 52 -20.65 -15.17 12.90
C VAL A 52 -21.90 -14.45 13.42
N HIS A 53 -23.04 -14.66 12.78
CA HIS A 53 -24.30 -14.07 13.18
C HIS A 53 -25.42 -15.10 13.11
N GLN A 54 -26.16 -15.28 14.20
CA GLN A 54 -27.25 -16.25 14.30
C GLN A 54 -26.89 -17.67 13.82
N GLY A 55 -25.68 -18.13 14.14
CA GLY A 55 -25.14 -19.45 13.74
C GLY A 55 -24.73 -19.57 12.28
N LYS A 56 -24.80 -18.50 11.49
CA LYS A 56 -24.31 -18.46 10.09
C LYS A 56 -22.95 -17.78 10.02
N LEU A 57 -22.13 -18.26 9.08
CA LEU A 57 -20.81 -17.69 8.78
C LEU A 57 -20.89 -16.83 7.55
N PHE A 58 -20.34 -15.61 7.64
CA PHE A 58 -20.21 -14.66 6.56
C PHE A 58 -18.74 -14.30 6.39
N PHE A 59 -18.33 -14.05 5.14
CA PHE A 59 -16.97 -13.66 4.78
C PHE A 59 -16.99 -12.32 4.01
N PRO A 60 -17.09 -11.18 4.70
CA PRO A 60 -17.23 -9.86 4.10
C PRO A 60 -16.12 -9.49 3.12
N THR A 61 -14.90 -9.97 3.35
CA THR A 61 -13.77 -9.71 2.44
C THR A 61 -14.03 -10.19 1.01
N PHE A 62 -14.93 -11.16 0.81
CA PHE A 62 -15.25 -11.73 -0.51
C PHE A 62 -16.58 -11.28 -1.09
N GLN A 63 -17.45 -10.70 -0.29
CA GLN A 63 -18.79 -10.34 -0.72
C GLN A 63 -19.25 -9.05 -0.04
N PHE A 64 -19.94 -8.23 -0.81
CA PHE A 64 -20.62 -7.05 -0.28
C PHE A 64 -21.80 -7.50 0.58
N LEU A 65 -21.84 -7.03 1.81
CA LEU A 65 -22.96 -7.24 2.73
C LEU A 65 -23.49 -5.87 3.14
N ASP A 66 -24.74 -5.62 2.82
CA ASP A 66 -25.40 -4.36 3.13
C ASP A 66 -25.66 -4.18 4.63
N MET A 67 -25.94 -2.96 5.05
CA MET A 67 -26.23 -2.63 6.45
C MET A 67 -27.45 -3.38 6.98
N ALA A 68 -28.45 -3.68 6.12
CA ALA A 68 -29.65 -4.41 6.51
C ALA A 68 -29.35 -5.85 6.92
N THR A 69 -28.29 -6.47 6.38
CA THR A 69 -27.92 -7.85 6.67
C THR A 69 -27.71 -8.09 8.17
N PHE A 70 -27.21 -7.11 8.89
CA PHE A 70 -26.94 -7.17 10.32
C PHE A 70 -27.79 -6.21 11.16
N GLY A 71 -28.80 -5.60 10.54
CA GLY A 71 -29.74 -4.71 11.22
C GLY A 71 -29.18 -3.31 11.55
N GLN A 72 -28.11 -2.88 10.88
CA GLN A 72 -27.58 -1.54 11.04
C GLN A 72 -28.48 -0.51 10.35
N THR A 73 -28.62 0.66 10.99
CA THR A 73 -29.37 1.79 10.43
C THR A 73 -28.42 2.67 9.59
N PRO A 74 -28.78 3.00 8.34
CA PRO A 74 -28.01 3.87 7.49
C PRO A 74 -28.10 5.33 7.98
N PRO A 75 -27.17 6.19 7.60
CA PRO A 75 -27.30 7.63 7.78
C PRO A 75 -28.54 8.17 7.08
N PRO A 76 -29.15 9.26 7.56
CA PRO A 76 -30.33 9.84 6.95
C PRO A 76 -30.10 10.21 5.49
N GLY A 77 -31.05 9.85 4.64
CA GLY A 77 -31.00 10.07 3.20
C GLY A 77 -30.34 8.95 2.38
N TRP A 78 -29.81 7.91 3.04
CA TRP A 78 -29.23 6.75 2.39
C TRP A 78 -30.10 5.50 2.57
N SER A 79 -30.06 4.61 1.58
CA SER A 79 -30.71 3.29 1.68
C SER A 79 -29.75 2.29 2.30
N THR A 80 -30.27 1.38 3.13
CA THR A 80 -29.49 0.27 3.70
C THR A 80 -28.86 -0.62 2.63
N ALA A 81 -29.48 -0.74 1.45
CA ALA A 81 -29.00 -1.56 0.35
C ALA A 81 -27.80 -0.95 -0.39
N ASP A 82 -27.60 0.37 -0.28
CA ASP A 82 -26.56 1.10 -1.01
C ASP A 82 -25.26 1.21 -0.19
N LEU A 83 -25.33 0.94 1.12
CA LEU A 83 -24.21 1.06 2.02
C LEU A 83 -23.74 -0.31 2.54
N GLU A 84 -22.44 -0.47 2.53
CA GLU A 84 -21.80 -1.64 3.14
C GLU A 84 -21.84 -1.54 4.66
N THR A 85 -21.98 -2.71 5.32
CA THR A 85 -21.96 -2.83 6.79
C THR A 85 -20.70 -2.19 7.38
N ASP A 86 -20.84 -1.39 8.41
CA ASP A 86 -19.73 -0.92 9.25
C ASP A 86 -19.37 -2.01 10.26
N TYR A 87 -18.34 -2.81 9.93
CA TYR A 87 -17.93 -3.98 10.73
C TYR A 87 -17.27 -3.58 12.05
N LEU A 88 -16.63 -2.43 12.11
CA LEU A 88 -15.98 -1.96 13.34
C LEU A 88 -17.04 -1.56 14.35
N ARG A 89 -18.03 -0.78 13.92
CA ARG A 89 -19.21 -0.43 14.72
C ARG A 89 -19.94 -1.69 15.17
N LEU A 90 -20.21 -2.61 14.25
CA LEU A 90 -20.90 -3.88 14.55
C LEU A 90 -20.17 -4.70 15.61
N LYS A 91 -18.83 -4.75 15.54
CA LYS A 91 -17.99 -5.42 16.53
C LYS A 91 -18.18 -4.84 17.93
N TYR A 92 -18.17 -3.52 18.06
CA TYR A 92 -18.32 -2.85 19.35
C TYR A 92 -19.72 -2.99 19.90
N GLU A 93 -20.77 -2.81 19.08
CA GLU A 93 -22.16 -3.00 19.47
C GLU A 93 -22.40 -4.43 20.04
N TRP A 94 -21.94 -5.46 19.35
CA TRP A 94 -22.12 -6.84 19.78
C TRP A 94 -21.25 -7.22 21.00
N GLN A 95 -20.08 -6.61 21.13
CA GLN A 95 -19.26 -6.77 22.35
C GLN A 95 -19.95 -6.14 23.57
N ALA A 96 -20.58 -5.00 23.40
CA ALA A 96 -21.36 -4.33 24.44
C ALA A 96 -22.59 -5.16 24.84
N GLU A 97 -23.37 -5.66 23.89
CA GLU A 97 -24.50 -6.56 24.17
C GLU A 97 -24.04 -7.78 25.01
N ARG A 98 -22.93 -8.41 24.62
CA ARG A 98 -22.37 -9.54 25.36
C ARG A 98 -21.94 -9.17 26.78
N TYR A 99 -21.33 -8.01 26.94
CA TYR A 99 -20.88 -7.52 28.25
C TYR A 99 -22.08 -7.25 29.19
N TYR A 100 -23.09 -6.52 28.70
CA TYR A 100 -24.27 -6.19 29.51
C TYR A 100 -25.10 -7.43 29.80
N TYR A 101 -25.33 -8.29 28.83
CA TYR A 101 -25.97 -9.59 29.08
C TYR A 101 -25.26 -10.38 30.18
N GLY A 102 -23.93 -10.50 30.12
CA GLY A 102 -23.16 -11.22 31.12
C GLY A 102 -23.18 -10.56 32.50
N LYS A 103 -23.34 -9.25 32.59
CA LYS A 103 -23.48 -8.49 33.84
C LYS A 103 -24.88 -8.69 34.45
N GLU A 104 -25.93 -8.48 33.66
CA GLU A 104 -27.32 -8.56 34.10
C GLU A 104 -27.73 -10.03 34.40
N SER A 105 -27.27 -11.00 33.62
CA SER A 105 -27.54 -12.43 33.86
C SER A 105 -26.92 -12.93 35.17
N ARG A 106 -25.75 -12.45 35.56
CA ARG A 106 -25.16 -12.75 36.88
C ARG A 106 -26.00 -12.16 38.02
N GLN A 107 -26.61 -11.02 37.84
CA GLN A 107 -27.48 -10.39 38.82
C GLN A 107 -28.84 -11.09 38.92
N ALA A 108 -29.32 -11.71 37.84
CA ALA A 108 -30.56 -12.43 37.77
C ALA A 108 -30.56 -13.73 38.56
N GLY A 109 -29.40 -14.23 39.03
CA GLY A 109 -29.29 -15.41 39.93
C GLY A 109 -29.87 -16.71 39.38
N GLY A 110 -30.06 -16.82 38.06
CA GLY A 110 -30.61 -18.01 37.39
C GLY A 110 -32.12 -17.99 37.17
N ASP A 111 -32.81 -16.89 37.44
CA ASP A 111 -34.24 -16.74 37.14
C ASP A 111 -34.51 -16.85 35.61
N ALA A 112 -35.21 -17.92 35.23
CA ALA A 112 -35.48 -18.24 33.82
C ALA A 112 -36.32 -17.18 33.11
N GLN A 113 -37.19 -16.44 33.79
CA GLN A 113 -38.03 -15.41 33.21
C GLN A 113 -37.17 -14.17 32.90
N ILE A 114 -36.30 -13.80 33.84
CA ILE A 114 -35.34 -12.68 33.64
C ILE A 114 -34.34 -13.01 32.54
N LEU A 115 -33.84 -14.23 32.52
CA LEU A 115 -32.90 -14.67 31.46
C LEU A 115 -33.55 -14.63 30.07
N ALA A 116 -34.79 -15.07 29.92
CA ALA A 116 -35.51 -14.99 28.65
C ALA A 116 -35.79 -13.56 28.22
N ALA A 117 -36.03 -12.64 29.16
CA ALA A 117 -36.19 -11.21 28.86
C ALA A 117 -34.83 -10.58 28.41
N LEU A 118 -33.73 -10.96 29.05
CA LEU A 118 -32.39 -10.52 28.69
C LEU A 118 -31.95 -11.03 27.32
N GLU A 119 -32.32 -12.29 26.97
CA GLU A 119 -32.08 -12.82 25.63
C GLU A 119 -32.78 -12.04 24.53
N LYS A 120 -33.99 -11.58 24.80
CA LYS A 120 -34.74 -10.74 23.88
C LYS A 120 -34.17 -9.30 23.80
N LYS A 121 -33.63 -8.78 24.93
CA LYS A 121 -32.98 -7.47 25.01
C LYS A 121 -31.64 -7.41 24.28
N TYR A 122 -30.88 -8.51 24.30
CA TYR A 122 -29.54 -8.62 23.72
C TYR A 122 -29.46 -9.77 22.68
N PRO A 123 -30.08 -9.58 21.49
CA PRO A 123 -30.24 -10.67 20.50
C PRO A 123 -28.92 -11.11 19.86
N ASN A 124 -27.92 -10.21 19.82
CA ASN A 124 -26.65 -10.44 19.13
C ASN A 124 -25.50 -10.87 20.07
N ARG A 125 -25.78 -11.17 21.34
CA ARG A 125 -24.78 -11.53 22.36
C ARG A 125 -23.83 -12.66 21.96
N ASP A 126 -24.29 -13.59 21.12
CA ASP A 126 -23.54 -14.75 20.65
C ASP A 126 -22.85 -14.52 19.29
N SER A 127 -23.10 -13.34 18.69
CA SER A 127 -22.51 -12.96 17.41
C SER A 127 -21.07 -12.47 17.58
N VAL A 128 -20.19 -12.74 16.59
CA VAL A 128 -18.76 -12.43 16.63
C VAL A 128 -18.30 -11.80 15.33
N VAL A 129 -17.57 -10.71 15.43
CA VAL A 129 -16.90 -10.07 14.30
C VAL A 129 -15.39 -10.24 14.46
N VAL A 130 -14.74 -10.88 13.48
CA VAL A 130 -13.30 -11.05 13.43
C VAL A 130 -12.74 -10.04 12.43
N MET A 131 -12.10 -9.01 12.95
CA MET A 131 -11.45 -7.98 12.14
C MET A 131 -10.06 -8.41 11.70
N PRO A 132 -9.49 -7.81 10.63
CA PRO A 132 -8.08 -7.93 10.27
C PRO A 132 -7.15 -7.50 11.40
N LEU A 133 -5.85 -7.77 11.23
CA LEU A 133 -4.81 -7.35 12.19
C LEU A 133 -4.77 -5.82 12.33
N ILE A 134 -4.91 -5.10 11.22
CA ILE A 134 -5.06 -3.65 11.15
C ILE A 134 -6.49 -3.38 10.66
N PRO A 135 -7.44 -3.01 11.54
CA PRO A 135 -8.86 -2.90 11.18
C PRO A 135 -9.19 -1.57 10.48
N TRP A 136 -8.23 -1.00 9.76
CA TRP A 136 -8.31 0.32 9.17
C TRP A 136 -8.09 0.28 7.66
N ASP A 137 -8.98 0.97 6.93
CA ASP A 137 -8.91 1.12 5.48
C ASP A 137 -7.79 2.12 5.09
N PRO A 138 -6.91 1.78 4.14
CA PRO A 138 -5.86 2.69 3.69
C PRO A 138 -6.36 3.86 2.85
N TYR A 139 -7.60 3.82 2.35
CA TYR A 139 -8.20 4.83 1.48
C TYR A 139 -9.13 5.77 2.21
N ARG A 140 -9.81 5.28 3.25
CA ARG A 140 -10.75 6.07 4.04
C ARG A 140 -10.01 6.78 5.17
N SER A 141 -10.38 8.01 5.35
CA SER A 141 -10.14 8.71 6.60
C SER A 141 -11.14 8.19 7.62
N ASP A 142 -10.69 7.80 8.80
CA ASP A 142 -11.57 7.57 9.95
C ASP A 142 -12.16 8.89 10.47
N PHE A 143 -12.06 9.91 9.68
CA PHE A 143 -12.03 11.31 9.94
C PHE A 143 -13.33 12.04 9.70
N TRP A 144 -14.32 11.44 9.06
CA TRP A 144 -15.60 12.15 8.96
C TRP A 144 -16.09 12.57 10.34
N TYR A 145 -15.80 11.76 11.34
CA TYR A 145 -16.09 12.04 12.74
C TYR A 145 -15.19 13.15 13.30
N ASN A 146 -13.92 13.17 12.96
CA ASN A 146 -12.96 14.18 13.39
C ASN A 146 -13.12 15.51 12.62
N GLU A 147 -13.54 15.48 11.36
CA GLU A 147 -13.83 16.69 10.57
C GLU A 147 -14.95 17.48 11.24
N ILE A 148 -16.00 16.79 11.69
CA ILE A 148 -17.09 17.41 12.44
C ILE A 148 -16.58 17.94 13.79
N LEU A 149 -15.72 17.22 14.49
CA LEU A 149 -15.14 17.70 15.74
C LEU A 149 -14.19 18.87 15.54
N HIS A 150 -13.43 18.88 14.44
CA HIS A 150 -12.60 20.01 14.06
C HIS A 150 -13.45 21.30 13.90
N ASP A 151 -14.66 21.18 13.38
CA ASP A 151 -15.59 22.28 13.26
C ASP A 151 -16.31 22.61 14.58
N ILE A 152 -16.56 21.62 15.41
CA ILE A 152 -17.24 21.77 16.72
C ILE A 152 -16.29 22.32 17.79
N GLN A 153 -15.03 21.85 17.84
CA GLN A 153 -14.07 22.24 18.88
C GLN A 153 -13.86 23.75 19.01
N PRO A 154 -13.65 24.53 17.91
CA PRO A 154 -13.53 25.98 18.01
C PRO A 154 -14.79 26.67 18.51
N LEU A 155 -15.97 26.08 18.25
CA LEU A 155 -17.23 26.60 18.75
C LEU A 155 -17.36 26.39 20.26
N LEU A 156 -16.98 25.23 20.77
CA LEU A 156 -16.93 24.91 22.20
C LEU A 156 -15.91 25.79 22.93
N ASP A 157 -14.72 25.92 22.39
CA ASP A 157 -13.63 26.75 22.95
C ASP A 157 -14.01 28.23 23.01
N SER A 158 -14.83 28.71 22.05
CA SER A 158 -15.36 30.09 22.05
C SER A 158 -16.61 30.28 22.88
N GLY A 159 -17.09 29.26 23.58
CA GLY A 159 -18.32 29.27 24.37
C GLY A 159 -19.63 29.29 23.58
N ARG A 160 -19.59 28.96 22.28
CA ARG A 160 -20.75 28.90 21.38
C ARG A 160 -21.37 27.49 21.36
N SER A 161 -21.70 26.96 22.54
CA SER A 161 -22.20 25.60 22.71
C SER A 161 -23.49 25.34 21.91
N ASP A 162 -24.40 26.33 21.81
CA ASP A 162 -25.65 26.17 21.04
C ASP A 162 -25.41 25.96 19.53
N GLU A 163 -24.36 26.57 19.00
CA GLU A 163 -23.99 26.37 17.59
C GLU A 163 -23.28 25.03 17.38
N ALA A 164 -22.44 24.62 18.34
CA ALA A 164 -21.79 23.33 18.35
C ALA A 164 -22.84 22.19 18.42
N GLU A 165 -23.85 22.31 19.29
CA GLU A 165 -24.98 21.39 19.38
C GLU A 165 -25.75 21.30 18.06
N ARG A 166 -26.10 22.46 17.46
CA ARG A 166 -26.79 22.49 16.16
C ARG A 166 -25.98 21.84 15.05
N LEU A 167 -24.67 22.03 15.06
CA LEU A 167 -23.77 21.42 14.09
C LEU A 167 -23.72 19.91 14.28
N ALA A 168 -23.59 19.43 15.54
CA ALA A 168 -23.62 18.01 15.86
C ALA A 168 -24.95 17.35 15.44
N ARG A 169 -26.11 17.98 15.72
CA ARG A 169 -27.41 17.48 15.30
C ARG A 169 -27.59 17.48 13.78
N ARG A 170 -27.06 18.51 13.07
CA ARG A 170 -27.09 18.53 11.60
C ARG A 170 -26.34 17.37 11.00
N ASP A 171 -25.24 16.99 11.60
CA ASP A 171 -24.37 15.92 11.12
C ASP A 171 -24.68 14.56 11.79
N HIS A 172 -25.87 14.45 12.40
CA HIS A 172 -26.47 13.23 12.98
C HIS A 172 -25.66 12.58 14.11
N LEU A 173 -24.95 13.38 14.86
CA LEU A 173 -24.27 13.00 16.09
C LEU A 173 -25.18 13.33 17.31
N GLU A 174 -26.32 12.68 17.40
CA GLU A 174 -27.33 13.02 18.41
C GLU A 174 -26.82 12.84 19.85
N GLU A 175 -26.06 11.77 20.13
CA GLU A 175 -25.44 11.55 21.43
C GLU A 175 -24.41 12.66 21.78
N LEU A 176 -23.57 13.06 20.79
CA LEU A 176 -22.65 14.18 20.97
C LEU A 176 -23.38 15.50 21.19
N ALA A 177 -24.48 15.71 20.47
CA ALA A 177 -25.32 16.91 20.64
C ALA A 177 -25.97 16.94 22.02
N ASP A 178 -26.44 15.81 22.52
CA ASP A 178 -27.02 15.69 23.86
C ASP A 178 -25.96 15.90 24.95
N ASP A 179 -24.77 15.35 24.79
CA ASP A 179 -23.64 15.59 25.69
C ASP A 179 -23.17 17.07 25.69
N ILE A 180 -23.25 17.75 24.54
CA ILE A 180 -23.00 19.19 24.42
C ILE A 180 -24.10 19.98 25.15
N ALA A 181 -25.35 19.61 24.95
CA ALA A 181 -26.51 20.27 25.56
C ALA A 181 -26.50 20.11 27.08
N ASP A 182 -26.13 18.94 27.60
CA ASP A 182 -26.02 18.65 29.03
C ASP A 182 -24.78 19.26 29.68
N GLY A 183 -23.91 19.86 28.90
CA GLY A 183 -22.66 20.47 29.38
C GLY A 183 -21.57 19.46 29.80
N ALA A 184 -21.82 18.17 29.67
CA ALA A 184 -20.90 17.12 30.09
C ALA A 184 -19.55 17.20 29.33
N ILE A 185 -19.58 17.57 28.07
CA ILE A 185 -18.36 17.76 27.27
C ILE A 185 -17.54 18.97 27.74
N ARG A 186 -18.21 20.03 28.25
CA ARG A 186 -17.54 21.22 28.73
C ARG A 186 -16.64 20.92 29.93
N ASP A 187 -17.10 20.07 30.85
CA ASP A 187 -16.34 19.65 32.02
C ASP A 187 -15.21 18.69 31.67
N ILE A 188 -15.38 17.89 30.63
CA ILE A 188 -14.38 16.93 30.10
C ILE A 188 -13.26 17.66 29.37
N LEU A 189 -13.57 18.67 28.54
CA LEU A 189 -12.60 19.46 27.79
C LEU A 189 -11.87 20.46 28.68
N ALA A 190 -12.51 20.93 29.76
CA ALA A 190 -11.90 21.85 30.72
C ALA A 190 -10.83 21.22 31.63
N ASP A 191 -10.81 19.87 31.76
CA ASP A 191 -9.81 19.14 32.55
C ASP A 191 -8.95 18.21 31.68
N PRO A 192 -7.74 18.67 31.24
CA PRO A 192 -6.82 17.87 30.46
C PRO A 192 -6.39 16.55 31.14
N ARG A 193 -6.55 16.44 32.48
CA ARG A 193 -6.21 15.19 33.20
C ARG A 193 -7.33 14.17 33.12
N ARG A 194 -8.59 14.59 33.01
CA ARG A 194 -9.73 13.69 32.77
C ARG A 194 -9.76 13.20 31.34
N SER A 195 -9.41 14.04 30.36
CA SER A 195 -9.28 13.60 28.96
C SER A 195 -8.17 12.56 28.76
N ALA A 196 -7.09 12.62 29.57
CA ALA A 196 -5.95 11.70 29.50
C ALA A 196 -6.10 10.40 30.32
N THR A 197 -7.01 10.31 31.30
CA THR A 197 -7.02 9.23 32.30
C THR A 197 -8.26 8.32 32.30
N GLY A 198 -9.04 8.25 31.23
CA GLY A 198 -9.92 7.09 31.09
C GLY A 198 -11.31 7.17 31.73
N ASP A 199 -11.79 8.31 32.26
CA ASP A 199 -13.22 8.47 32.62
C ASP A 199 -14.08 8.53 31.37
N LEU A 200 -13.52 8.95 30.26
CA LEU A 200 -14.10 8.81 28.92
C LEU A 200 -14.23 7.35 28.45
N ALA A 201 -13.36 6.46 28.95
CA ALA A 201 -13.50 5.02 28.78
C ALA A 201 -14.74 4.46 29.50
N GLY A 202 -15.34 5.21 30.42
CA GLY A 202 -16.59 4.90 31.10
C GLY A 202 -17.81 5.16 30.23
N LEU A 203 -17.84 6.23 29.48
CA LEU A 203 -18.88 6.57 28.50
C LEU A 203 -18.77 5.67 27.26
N ALA A 204 -17.56 5.39 26.81
CA ALA A 204 -17.31 4.40 25.73
C ALA A 204 -17.67 2.96 26.10
N ARG A 205 -17.87 2.63 27.37
CA ARG A 205 -18.42 1.35 27.85
C ARG A 205 -19.92 1.21 27.62
N GLY A 206 -20.59 2.28 27.25
CA GLY A 206 -21.97 2.28 26.74
C GLY A 206 -22.13 1.73 25.33
N GLY A 207 -21.03 1.34 24.68
CA GLY A 207 -21.09 0.40 23.53
C GLY A 207 -21.38 0.99 22.17
N THR A 208 -21.22 2.29 21.93
CA THR A 208 -21.60 2.89 20.65
C THR A 208 -20.58 3.81 20.00
N MET A 209 -19.43 4.12 20.65
CA MET A 209 -18.44 5.00 20.03
C MET A 209 -17.00 4.61 20.33
N PRO A 210 -16.05 4.85 19.40
CA PRO A 210 -14.65 4.97 19.76
C PRO A 210 -14.51 6.01 20.88
N SER A 211 -13.70 5.72 21.88
CA SER A 211 -13.65 6.51 23.12
C SER A 211 -13.56 8.01 22.82
N LEU A 212 -14.29 8.84 23.57
CA LEU A 212 -14.14 10.30 23.56
C LEU A 212 -12.65 10.75 23.79
N ALA A 213 -11.81 9.88 24.36
CA ALA A 213 -10.35 10.08 24.42
C ALA A 213 -9.71 10.12 23.01
N ASP A 214 -10.34 9.51 22.01
CA ASP A 214 -9.91 9.59 20.61
C ASP A 214 -10.51 10.83 19.92
N LEU A 215 -11.57 11.43 20.47
CA LEU A 215 -12.23 12.62 19.95
C LEU A 215 -11.41 13.91 20.11
N GLY A 216 -10.51 13.96 21.08
CA GLY A 216 -9.61 15.10 21.30
C GLY A 216 -8.30 15.01 20.51
N LYS A 217 -8.08 13.95 19.73
CA LYS A 217 -6.86 13.78 18.96
C LYS A 217 -7.09 14.25 17.53
N VAL A 218 -6.68 15.49 17.25
CA VAL A 218 -6.60 15.99 15.88
C VAL A 218 -5.46 15.25 15.14
N PRO A 219 -5.67 14.66 13.97
CA PRO A 219 -4.60 14.07 13.20
C PRO A 219 -3.56 15.10 12.74
N PRO A 220 -2.35 14.57 12.53
CA PRO A 220 -1.95 13.17 12.70
C PRO A 220 -1.79 12.73 14.16
N THR A 221 -2.39 11.60 14.53
CA THR A 221 -2.28 11.01 15.88
C THR A 221 -1.14 10.02 15.98
N GLY A 222 -0.47 9.97 17.13
CA GLY A 222 0.63 9.05 17.38
C GLY A 222 0.21 7.58 17.43
N PRO A 223 1.19 6.65 17.46
CA PRO A 223 0.91 5.23 17.57
C PRO A 223 0.03 4.89 18.76
N ASP A 224 -1.05 4.13 18.48
CA ASP A 224 -1.98 3.65 19.49
C ASP A 224 -2.24 2.15 19.34
N MET A 225 -1.72 1.36 20.27
CA MET A 225 -1.87 -0.10 20.28
C MET A 225 -3.28 -0.56 20.62
N LYS A 226 -4.06 0.26 21.34
CA LYS A 226 -5.44 -0.09 21.75
C LYS A 226 -6.42 0.25 20.64
N GLY A 227 -6.25 1.39 19.98
CA GLY A 227 -7.04 1.80 18.81
C GLY A 227 -6.70 1.04 17.53
N GLY A 228 -5.59 0.26 17.52
CA GLY A 228 -5.15 -0.50 16.33
C GLY A 228 -4.35 0.33 15.33
N HIS A 229 -4.02 1.59 15.64
CA HIS A 229 -3.14 2.45 14.85
C HIS A 229 -1.68 2.23 15.26
N TYR A 230 -1.10 1.09 14.89
CA TYR A 230 0.24 0.67 15.34
C TYR A 230 1.36 1.65 14.99
N LEU A 231 1.25 2.37 13.87
CA LEU A 231 2.18 3.40 13.42
C LEU A 231 1.54 4.79 13.40
N GLY A 232 0.41 4.97 14.09
CA GLY A 232 -0.32 6.23 14.11
C GLY A 232 -1.10 6.50 12.83
N THR A 233 -1.61 7.73 12.71
CA THR A 233 -2.36 8.20 11.55
C THR A 233 -1.59 9.25 10.77
N ASP A 234 -1.96 9.44 9.49
CA ASP A 234 -1.48 10.53 8.65
C ASP A 234 -2.25 11.85 8.91
N ALA A 235 -1.92 12.91 8.19
CA ALA A 235 -2.54 14.22 8.36
C ALA A 235 -4.06 14.22 8.05
N GLN A 236 -4.53 13.25 7.25
CA GLN A 236 -5.94 13.06 6.95
C GLN A 236 -6.62 12.00 7.85
N GLY A 237 -5.93 11.50 8.88
CA GLY A 237 -6.46 10.51 9.82
C GLY A 237 -6.48 9.06 9.31
N ARG A 238 -5.83 8.79 8.18
CA ARG A 238 -5.74 7.43 7.63
C ARG A 238 -4.62 6.67 8.32
N ASP A 239 -4.79 5.37 8.53
CA ASP A 239 -3.80 4.54 9.22
C ASP A 239 -2.48 4.41 8.43
N VAL A 240 -1.36 4.77 9.07
CA VAL A 240 -0.03 4.76 8.44
C VAL A 240 0.44 3.34 8.13
N ALA A 241 0.20 2.35 9.01
CA ALA A 241 0.66 0.98 8.79
C ALA A 241 -0.07 0.34 7.60
N SER A 242 -1.37 0.56 7.50
CA SER A 242 -2.19 0.15 6.36
C SER A 242 -1.68 0.79 5.06
N ARG A 243 -1.48 2.11 5.06
CA ARG A 243 -0.96 2.85 3.90
C ARG A 243 0.44 2.42 3.49
N LEU A 244 1.32 2.07 4.43
CA LEU A 244 2.64 1.52 4.11
C LEU A 244 2.56 0.16 3.41
N LEU A 245 1.67 -0.72 3.87
CA LEU A 245 1.48 -2.05 3.27
C LEU A 245 0.92 -1.97 1.84
N TYR A 246 -0.10 -1.15 1.64
CA TYR A 246 -0.71 -0.94 0.33
C TYR A 246 0.20 -0.14 -0.61
N GLY A 247 0.88 0.89 -0.10
CA GLY A 247 1.87 1.66 -0.85
C GLY A 247 3.05 0.80 -1.31
N PHE A 248 3.53 -0.13 -0.47
CA PHE A 248 4.52 -1.13 -0.87
C PHE A 248 4.03 -1.96 -2.06
N ARG A 249 2.81 -2.50 -1.97
CA ARG A 249 2.20 -3.29 -3.05
C ARG A 249 2.17 -2.50 -4.35
N ILE A 250 1.64 -1.27 -4.32
CA ILE A 250 1.52 -0.42 -5.51
C ILE A 250 2.90 -0.11 -6.09
N SER A 251 3.85 0.32 -5.27
CA SER A 251 5.21 0.69 -5.71
C SER A 251 5.97 -0.48 -6.31
N ILE A 252 5.90 -1.67 -5.70
CA ILE A 252 6.57 -2.88 -6.23
C ILE A 252 5.96 -3.33 -7.54
N PHE A 253 4.62 -3.43 -7.64
CA PHE A 253 3.98 -3.84 -8.88
C PHE A 253 4.22 -2.85 -10.01
N PHE A 254 4.14 -1.55 -9.71
CA PHE A 254 4.47 -0.51 -10.68
C PHE A 254 5.91 -0.63 -11.18
N ALA A 255 6.87 -0.75 -10.26
CA ALA A 255 8.28 -0.85 -10.61
C ALA A 255 8.61 -2.13 -11.39
N LEU A 256 8.02 -3.27 -11.00
CA LEU A 256 8.21 -4.53 -11.73
C LEU A 256 7.63 -4.44 -13.15
N PHE A 257 6.41 -3.91 -13.29
CA PHE A 257 5.77 -3.76 -14.60
C PHE A 257 6.56 -2.82 -15.51
N LEU A 258 6.94 -1.65 -14.99
CA LEU A 258 7.75 -0.68 -15.70
C LEU A 258 9.10 -1.26 -16.13
N THR A 259 9.76 -1.98 -15.21
CA THR A 259 11.06 -2.60 -15.48
C THR A 259 10.94 -3.68 -16.55
N VAL A 260 9.98 -4.59 -16.43
CA VAL A 260 9.80 -5.66 -17.43
C VAL A 260 9.52 -5.06 -18.81
N PHE A 261 8.62 -4.10 -18.89
CA PHE A 261 8.30 -3.41 -20.14
C PHE A 261 9.52 -2.70 -20.75
N GLY A 262 10.23 -1.91 -19.94
CA GLY A 262 11.44 -1.21 -20.37
C GLY A 262 12.56 -2.16 -20.79
N GLN A 263 12.78 -3.25 -20.05
CA GLN A 263 13.76 -4.27 -20.37
C GLN A 263 13.46 -4.98 -21.70
N VAL A 264 12.19 -5.32 -21.94
CA VAL A 264 11.77 -5.98 -23.20
C VAL A 264 12.00 -5.05 -24.38
N ILE A 265 11.47 -3.82 -24.34
CA ILE A 265 11.60 -2.87 -25.45
C ILE A 265 13.07 -2.48 -25.66
N GLY A 266 13.79 -2.13 -24.63
CA GLY A 266 15.18 -1.71 -24.75
C GLY A 266 16.09 -2.86 -25.22
N THR A 267 15.81 -4.10 -24.83
CA THR A 267 16.52 -5.28 -25.35
C THR A 267 16.26 -5.46 -26.84
N ILE A 268 15.02 -5.36 -27.29
CA ILE A 268 14.68 -5.50 -28.71
C ILE A 268 15.37 -4.38 -29.51
N VAL A 269 15.17 -3.14 -29.13
CA VAL A 269 15.70 -1.97 -29.85
C VAL A 269 17.24 -2.01 -29.86
N GLY A 270 17.87 -2.19 -28.68
CA GLY A 270 19.33 -2.26 -28.58
C GLY A 270 19.95 -3.43 -29.34
N SER A 271 19.28 -4.60 -29.33
CA SER A 271 19.73 -5.75 -30.09
C SER A 271 19.69 -5.50 -31.59
N LEU A 272 18.61 -4.90 -32.09
CA LEU A 272 18.48 -4.54 -33.51
C LEU A 272 19.50 -3.45 -33.91
N GLN A 273 19.68 -2.42 -33.10
CA GLN A 273 20.70 -1.40 -33.32
C GLN A 273 22.09 -1.98 -33.43
N GLY A 274 22.48 -2.80 -32.45
CA GLY A 274 23.83 -3.40 -32.40
C GLY A 274 24.07 -4.40 -33.54
N TYR A 275 23.03 -5.22 -33.90
CA TYR A 275 23.16 -6.21 -34.96
C TYR A 275 23.17 -5.60 -36.35
N LEU A 276 22.14 -4.82 -36.70
CA LEU A 276 22.00 -4.23 -38.02
C LEU A 276 23.06 -3.16 -38.29
N GLY A 277 23.29 -2.27 -37.32
CA GLY A 277 24.25 -1.17 -37.46
C GLY A 277 23.83 -0.14 -38.53
N GLY A 278 24.83 0.61 -39.04
CA GLY A 278 24.65 1.52 -40.16
C GLY A 278 23.55 2.54 -40.00
N ARG A 279 22.74 2.75 -41.03
CA ARG A 279 21.66 3.78 -41.05
C ARG A 279 20.59 3.54 -39.98
N PHE A 280 20.24 2.28 -39.71
CA PHE A 280 19.24 1.94 -38.69
C PHE A 280 19.71 2.36 -37.28
N ASP A 281 20.95 2.05 -36.97
CA ASP A 281 21.57 2.41 -35.70
C ASP A 281 21.60 3.94 -35.51
N ILE A 282 22.08 4.67 -36.54
CA ILE A 282 22.16 6.13 -36.51
C ILE A 282 20.77 6.75 -36.32
N PHE A 283 19.76 6.30 -37.05
CA PHE A 283 18.39 6.81 -36.95
C PHE A 283 17.77 6.57 -35.57
N SER A 284 17.87 5.32 -35.08
CA SER A 284 17.35 4.97 -33.76
C SER A 284 18.07 5.73 -32.66
N GLN A 285 19.39 5.96 -32.81
CA GLN A 285 20.17 6.76 -31.87
C GLN A 285 19.68 8.23 -31.84
N ARG A 286 19.32 8.82 -32.97
CA ARG A 286 18.75 10.18 -33.03
C ARG A 286 17.43 10.28 -32.29
N ILE A 287 16.56 9.26 -32.40
CA ILE A 287 15.31 9.21 -31.62
C ILE A 287 15.62 9.19 -30.11
N ILE A 288 16.55 8.34 -29.70
CA ILE A 288 16.94 8.25 -28.29
C ILE A 288 17.51 9.59 -27.80
N GLU A 289 18.38 10.24 -28.57
CA GLU A 289 18.94 11.54 -28.22
C GLU A 289 17.88 12.63 -28.06
N VAL A 290 16.86 12.65 -28.92
CA VAL A 290 15.72 13.56 -28.79
C VAL A 290 14.94 13.25 -27.49
N LEU A 291 14.65 11.99 -27.21
CA LEU A 291 13.93 11.61 -25.98
C LEU A 291 14.70 11.99 -24.70
N ILE A 292 16.02 11.76 -24.67
CA ILE A 292 16.85 12.11 -23.51
C ILE A 292 16.95 13.64 -23.33
N SER A 293 16.90 14.42 -24.41
CA SER A 293 16.96 15.88 -24.31
C SER A 293 15.70 16.50 -23.70
N ILE A 294 14.60 15.76 -23.66
CA ILE A 294 13.36 16.22 -23.05
C ILE A 294 13.43 15.97 -21.53
N PRO A 295 13.37 17.00 -20.68
CA PRO A 295 13.35 16.79 -19.23
C PRO A 295 12.07 16.06 -18.81
N PHE A 296 12.24 14.82 -18.33
CA PHE A 296 11.15 13.93 -17.97
C PHE A 296 10.09 14.56 -17.05
N LEU A 297 10.53 15.30 -16.02
CA LEU A 297 9.62 15.93 -15.06
C LEU A 297 8.66 16.92 -15.73
N TYR A 298 9.13 17.72 -16.70
CA TYR A 298 8.24 18.65 -17.41
C TYR A 298 7.16 17.92 -18.22
N VAL A 299 7.49 16.76 -18.81
CA VAL A 299 6.48 15.94 -19.51
C VAL A 299 5.40 15.49 -18.54
N VAL A 300 5.79 15.03 -17.35
CA VAL A 300 4.83 14.60 -16.32
C VAL A 300 3.94 15.77 -15.89
N ILE A 301 4.53 16.93 -15.59
CA ILE A 301 3.78 18.13 -15.16
C ILE A 301 2.76 18.57 -16.22
N ILE A 302 3.19 18.66 -17.47
CA ILE A 302 2.30 19.09 -18.57
C ILE A 302 1.15 18.10 -18.77
N LEU A 303 1.45 16.81 -18.78
CA LEU A 303 0.43 15.79 -18.99
C LEU A 303 -0.51 15.66 -17.78
N ALA A 304 -0.01 15.78 -16.55
CA ALA A 304 -0.85 15.79 -15.34
C ALA A 304 -1.78 17.00 -15.28
N ALA A 305 -1.41 18.13 -15.90
CA ALA A 305 -2.28 19.31 -16.01
C ALA A 305 -3.39 19.14 -17.06
N LEU A 306 -3.19 18.29 -18.08
CA LEU A 306 -4.14 18.06 -19.17
C LEU A 306 -5.04 16.82 -18.94
N ILE A 307 -4.53 15.82 -18.27
CA ILE A 307 -5.17 14.51 -18.07
C ILE A 307 -5.10 14.19 -16.59
N ALA A 308 -6.21 13.79 -15.99
CA ALA A 308 -6.23 13.36 -14.58
C ALA A 308 -5.19 12.26 -14.33
N PRO A 309 -4.30 12.42 -13.35
CA PRO A 309 -3.29 11.42 -13.02
C PRO A 309 -3.93 10.06 -12.71
N SER A 310 -3.33 8.99 -13.21
CA SER A 310 -3.74 7.62 -12.94
C SER A 310 -2.53 6.68 -13.00
N PHE A 311 -2.67 5.50 -12.40
CA PHE A 311 -1.64 4.47 -12.46
C PHE A 311 -1.16 4.18 -13.89
N TRP A 312 -2.10 4.02 -14.82
CA TRP A 312 -1.80 3.69 -16.22
C TRP A 312 -1.18 4.85 -16.99
N MET A 313 -1.63 6.08 -16.71
CA MET A 313 -1.04 7.28 -17.32
C MET A 313 0.42 7.46 -16.90
N LEU A 314 0.71 7.39 -15.60
CA LEU A 314 2.07 7.48 -15.08
C LEU A 314 2.97 6.37 -15.63
N LEU A 315 2.44 5.13 -15.66
CA LEU A 315 3.15 4.00 -16.23
C LEU A 315 3.50 4.22 -17.71
N ALA A 316 2.56 4.72 -18.51
CA ALA A 316 2.79 5.00 -19.93
C ALA A 316 3.84 6.08 -20.15
N ILE A 317 3.76 7.19 -19.38
CA ILE A 317 4.76 8.27 -19.47
C ILE A 317 6.15 7.73 -19.10
N MET A 318 6.27 7.06 -17.96
CA MET A 318 7.55 6.52 -17.51
C MET A 318 8.09 5.43 -18.43
N ALA A 319 7.22 4.59 -19.00
CA ALA A 319 7.60 3.56 -19.96
C ALA A 319 8.22 4.14 -21.23
N THR A 320 7.83 5.35 -21.63
CA THR A 320 8.42 6.06 -22.80
C THR A 320 9.92 6.32 -22.63
N PHE A 321 10.41 6.45 -21.42
CA PHE A 321 11.81 6.79 -21.12
C PHE A 321 12.59 5.61 -20.52
N HIS A 322 11.94 4.69 -19.84
CA HIS A 322 12.60 3.68 -19.01
C HIS A 322 13.40 2.63 -19.81
N TRP A 323 13.06 2.40 -21.07
CA TRP A 323 13.73 1.43 -21.93
C TRP A 323 15.09 1.92 -22.45
N ILE A 324 15.37 3.21 -22.40
CA ILE A 324 16.54 3.83 -23.03
C ILE A 324 17.85 3.31 -22.44
N ALA A 325 17.94 3.25 -21.11
CA ALA A 325 19.17 2.86 -20.41
C ALA A 325 19.68 1.46 -20.82
N ILE A 326 18.77 0.47 -20.83
CA ILE A 326 19.17 -0.90 -21.19
C ILE A 326 19.48 -1.03 -22.69
N THR A 327 18.89 -0.19 -23.55
CA THR A 327 19.17 -0.16 -24.98
C THR A 327 20.64 0.05 -25.26
N PHE A 328 21.32 0.99 -24.56
CA PHE A 328 22.76 1.24 -24.74
C PHE A 328 23.61 0.00 -24.39
N TYR A 329 23.28 -0.69 -23.30
CA TYR A 329 24.00 -1.90 -22.91
C TYR A 329 23.80 -3.03 -23.90
N MET A 330 22.56 -3.26 -24.32
CA MET A 330 22.25 -4.32 -25.27
C MET A 330 22.84 -4.04 -26.65
N ARG A 331 22.83 -2.80 -27.11
CA ARG A 331 23.49 -2.36 -28.34
C ARG A 331 24.99 -2.70 -28.31
N THR A 332 25.67 -2.33 -27.22
CA THR A 332 27.12 -2.57 -27.06
C THR A 332 27.44 -4.07 -27.05
N GLU A 333 26.66 -4.87 -26.32
CA GLU A 333 26.85 -6.31 -26.28
C GLU A 333 26.62 -6.96 -27.66
N MET A 334 25.60 -6.53 -28.37
CA MET A 334 25.34 -7.03 -29.73
C MET A 334 26.43 -6.66 -30.72
N TYR A 335 27.03 -5.47 -30.61
CA TYR A 335 28.20 -5.12 -31.42
C TYR A 335 29.38 -6.06 -31.17
N ARG A 336 29.63 -6.44 -29.92
CA ARG A 336 30.68 -7.34 -29.54
C ARG A 336 30.42 -8.78 -30.00
N GLU A 337 29.21 -9.27 -29.75
CA GLU A 337 28.86 -10.67 -30.01
C GLU A 337 28.62 -11.00 -31.50
N LYS A 338 28.19 -10.05 -32.34
CA LYS A 338 28.00 -10.30 -33.78
C LYS A 338 29.24 -10.63 -34.56
N THR A 339 30.43 -10.29 -34.02
CA THR A 339 31.73 -10.61 -34.64
C THR A 339 32.28 -11.97 -34.22
N ARG A 340 31.61 -12.70 -33.33
CA ARG A 340 32.05 -14.03 -32.86
C ARG A 340 31.86 -15.09 -33.93
N GLU A 341 32.74 -16.09 -33.91
CA GLU A 341 32.79 -17.17 -34.89
C GLU A 341 31.49 -17.93 -35.05
N TYR A 342 30.76 -18.19 -33.94
CA TYR A 342 29.48 -18.90 -34.01
C TYR A 342 28.39 -18.08 -34.77
N CYS A 343 28.48 -16.75 -34.70
CA CYS A 343 27.57 -15.88 -35.42
C CYS A 343 27.89 -15.86 -36.92
N LEU A 344 29.18 -15.80 -37.25
CA LEU A 344 29.67 -15.87 -38.63
C LEU A 344 29.31 -17.21 -39.27
N ALA A 345 29.52 -18.31 -38.54
CA ALA A 345 29.11 -19.65 -38.99
C ALA A 345 27.62 -19.73 -39.25
N ALA A 346 26.79 -19.27 -38.32
CA ALA A 346 25.30 -19.26 -38.53
C ALA A 346 24.90 -18.48 -39.79
N LYS A 347 25.59 -17.35 -40.07
CA LYS A 347 25.37 -16.55 -41.28
C LYS A 347 25.79 -17.30 -42.54
N SER A 348 26.94 -18.02 -42.53
CA SER A 348 27.44 -18.82 -43.62
C SER A 348 26.50 -20.00 -43.94
N TYR A 349 25.80 -20.55 -42.95
CA TYR A 349 24.75 -21.59 -43.14
C TYR A 349 23.40 -21.00 -43.57
N GLY A 350 23.29 -19.72 -43.89
CA GLY A 350 22.07 -19.10 -44.41
C GLY A 350 20.98 -18.83 -43.36
N ALA A 351 21.33 -18.74 -42.07
CA ALA A 351 20.34 -18.40 -41.06
C ALA A 351 19.81 -16.98 -41.28
N SER A 352 18.51 -16.77 -41.16
CA SER A 352 17.90 -15.45 -41.25
C SER A 352 18.35 -14.50 -40.12
N HIS A 353 18.33 -13.19 -40.37
CA HIS A 353 18.75 -12.16 -39.40
C HIS A 353 18.00 -12.28 -38.07
N LEU A 354 16.68 -12.46 -38.08
CA LEU A 354 15.90 -12.62 -36.85
C LEU A 354 16.30 -13.91 -36.10
N ARG A 355 16.58 -15.01 -36.81
CA ARG A 355 17.05 -16.26 -36.19
C ARG A 355 18.41 -16.06 -35.52
N ILE A 356 19.33 -15.35 -36.20
CA ILE A 356 20.64 -15.02 -35.63
C ILE A 356 20.49 -14.19 -34.36
N VAL A 357 19.70 -13.11 -34.40
CA VAL A 357 19.49 -12.23 -33.24
C VAL A 357 18.84 -12.98 -32.07
N PHE A 358 17.68 -13.54 -32.25
CA PHE A 358 16.89 -14.07 -31.13
C PHE A 358 17.32 -15.45 -30.66
N ARG A 359 17.89 -16.29 -31.52
CA ARG A 359 18.27 -17.68 -31.17
C ARG A 359 19.76 -17.85 -30.87
N HIS A 360 20.62 -17.05 -31.44
CA HIS A 360 22.07 -17.22 -31.29
C HIS A 360 22.72 -16.08 -30.47
N LEU A 361 22.41 -14.82 -30.75
CA LEU A 361 23.02 -13.68 -30.09
C LEU A 361 22.36 -13.35 -28.75
N LEU A 362 21.05 -13.12 -28.74
CA LEU A 362 20.34 -12.64 -27.56
C LEU A 362 20.55 -13.52 -26.31
N PRO A 363 20.52 -14.86 -26.35
CA PRO A 363 20.77 -15.70 -25.19
C PRO A 363 22.18 -15.50 -24.57
N ASN A 364 23.16 -15.14 -25.41
CA ASN A 364 24.53 -14.87 -24.95
C ASN A 364 24.72 -13.44 -24.46
N CYS A 365 23.84 -12.52 -24.85
CA CYS A 365 23.86 -11.11 -24.46
C CYS A 365 22.99 -10.79 -23.22
N LEU A 366 22.42 -11.79 -22.53
CA LEU A 366 21.51 -11.56 -21.38
C LEU A 366 22.22 -11.09 -20.10
N THR A 367 23.56 -11.13 -20.04
CA THR A 367 24.31 -10.76 -18.84
C THR A 367 24.03 -9.33 -18.36
N PRO A 368 24.04 -8.28 -19.21
CA PRO A 368 23.67 -6.94 -18.78
C PRO A 368 22.22 -6.87 -18.28
N LEU A 369 21.29 -7.55 -18.97
CA LEU A 369 19.89 -7.57 -18.59
C LEU A 369 19.72 -8.04 -17.13
N VAL A 370 20.27 -9.22 -16.82
CA VAL A 370 20.19 -9.79 -15.48
C VAL A 370 20.89 -8.91 -14.44
N THR A 371 22.03 -8.29 -14.82
CA THR A 371 22.81 -7.44 -13.92
C THR A 371 22.10 -6.14 -13.58
N PHE A 372 21.47 -5.49 -14.56
CA PHE A 372 20.88 -4.15 -14.37
C PHE A 372 19.40 -4.17 -13.97
N THR A 373 18.68 -5.28 -14.15
CA THR A 373 17.25 -5.37 -13.78
C THR A 373 16.97 -4.95 -12.33
N PRO A 374 17.66 -5.41 -11.29
CA PRO A 374 17.41 -4.97 -9.92
C PRO A 374 17.60 -3.48 -9.72
N PHE A 375 18.61 -2.89 -10.34
CA PHE A 375 18.86 -1.44 -10.26
C PHE A 375 17.80 -0.64 -11.03
N ALA A 376 17.25 -1.19 -12.11
CA ALA A 376 16.11 -0.59 -12.81
C ALA A 376 14.84 -0.60 -11.94
N VAL A 377 14.61 -1.66 -11.16
CA VAL A 377 13.52 -1.71 -10.18
C VAL A 377 13.70 -0.63 -9.10
N VAL A 378 14.92 -0.48 -8.55
CA VAL A 378 15.24 0.59 -7.58
C VAL A 378 14.94 1.96 -8.17
N ALA A 379 15.40 2.22 -9.38
CA ALA A 379 15.17 3.50 -10.07
C ALA A 379 13.68 3.76 -10.31
N ALA A 380 12.91 2.73 -10.65
CA ALA A 380 11.47 2.84 -10.88
C ALA A 380 10.68 3.14 -9.57
N ILE A 381 11.01 2.46 -8.46
CA ILE A 381 10.41 2.73 -7.14
C ILE A 381 10.72 4.18 -6.73
N PHE A 382 11.99 4.58 -6.83
CA PHE A 382 12.44 5.91 -6.44
C PHE A 382 11.76 7.00 -7.29
N ALA A 383 11.66 6.79 -8.60
CA ALA A 383 11.01 7.75 -9.51
C ALA A 383 9.51 7.91 -9.21
N LEU A 384 8.77 6.81 -8.97
CA LEU A 384 7.37 6.89 -8.57
C LEU A 384 7.22 7.63 -7.25
N THR A 385 8.01 7.25 -6.22
CA THR A 385 7.96 7.90 -4.91
C THR A 385 8.29 9.40 -4.99
N SER A 386 9.25 9.78 -5.87
CA SER A 386 9.58 11.19 -6.08
C SER A 386 8.45 11.96 -6.75
N LEU A 387 7.76 11.36 -7.72
CA LEU A 387 6.59 11.99 -8.36
C LEU A 387 5.43 12.14 -7.37
N ASP A 388 5.17 11.11 -6.57
CA ASP A 388 4.15 11.15 -5.51
C ASP A 388 4.47 12.27 -4.49
N TYR A 389 5.74 12.37 -4.06
CA TYR A 389 6.21 13.43 -3.17
C TYR A 389 6.04 14.83 -3.74
N LEU A 390 6.23 14.99 -5.06
CA LEU A 390 6.05 16.28 -5.75
C LEU A 390 4.58 16.58 -6.10
N GLY A 391 3.62 15.72 -5.75
CA GLY A 391 2.20 15.89 -6.06
C GLY A 391 1.81 15.59 -7.50
N TYR A 392 2.71 15.01 -8.30
CA TYR A 392 2.46 14.60 -9.69
C TYR A 392 2.36 13.08 -9.85
N GLY A 393 2.27 12.36 -8.75
CA GLY A 393 2.18 10.91 -8.71
C GLY A 393 0.75 10.38 -8.77
N LEU A 394 0.47 9.35 -7.98
CA LEU A 394 -0.86 8.74 -7.91
C LEU A 394 -1.83 9.68 -7.17
N PRO A 395 -3.07 9.83 -7.68
CA PRO A 395 -4.04 10.72 -7.05
C PRO A 395 -4.53 10.18 -5.72
N ALA A 396 -4.80 11.09 -4.77
CA ALA A 396 -5.49 10.73 -3.54
C ALA A 396 -6.87 10.10 -3.88
N PRO A 397 -7.35 9.14 -3.08
CA PRO A 397 -6.82 8.66 -1.80
C PRO A 397 -5.81 7.51 -1.91
N THR A 398 -5.24 7.22 -3.09
CA THR A 398 -4.35 6.08 -3.33
C THR A 398 -3.17 6.07 -2.35
N PRO A 399 -2.92 4.97 -1.62
CA PRO A 399 -1.81 4.89 -0.68
C PRO A 399 -0.47 5.03 -1.39
N SER A 400 0.35 5.99 -0.97
CA SER A 400 1.68 6.25 -1.52
C SER A 400 2.68 6.59 -0.42
N TRP A 401 3.91 6.08 -0.56
CA TRP A 401 5.00 6.45 0.34
C TRP A 401 5.48 7.88 0.12
N GLY A 402 5.44 8.36 -1.14
CA GLY A 402 5.82 9.73 -1.47
C GLY A 402 4.87 10.76 -0.87
N GLU A 403 3.56 10.51 -0.90
CA GLU A 403 2.56 11.35 -0.24
C GLU A 403 2.76 11.39 1.28
N LEU A 404 3.03 10.24 1.92
CA LEU A 404 3.31 10.22 3.36
C LEU A 404 4.59 11.02 3.72
N ILE A 405 5.61 10.96 2.86
CA ILE A 405 6.83 11.75 3.03
C ILE A 405 6.54 13.24 2.87
N ASP A 406 5.73 13.63 1.89
CA ASP A 406 5.32 15.02 1.68
C ASP A 406 4.60 15.57 2.92
N GLN A 407 3.59 14.85 3.42
CA GLN A 407 2.88 15.20 4.65
C GLN A 407 3.80 15.33 5.87
N ALA A 408 4.79 14.43 5.99
CA ALA A 408 5.73 14.42 7.11
C ALA A 408 6.67 15.64 7.12
N LEU A 409 6.95 16.23 5.95
CA LEU A 409 7.85 17.38 5.81
C LEU A 409 7.15 18.73 5.99
N LEU A 410 5.81 18.75 6.06
CA LEU A 410 5.05 19.95 6.35
C LEU A 410 5.46 20.52 7.73
N PRO A 411 5.55 21.85 7.88
CA PRO A 411 5.99 22.49 9.13
C PRO A 411 5.22 22.03 10.37
N GLU A 412 3.91 21.82 10.25
CA GLU A 412 2.98 21.39 11.31
C GLU A 412 3.17 19.93 11.73
N ASN A 413 3.87 19.12 10.94
CA ASN A 413 4.06 17.70 11.19
C ASN A 413 5.48 17.31 11.59
N ARG A 414 6.40 18.28 11.73
CA ARG A 414 7.83 18.02 12.01
C ARG A 414 8.08 17.33 13.36
N ASP A 415 7.21 17.50 14.31
CA ASP A 415 7.24 16.83 15.63
C ASP A 415 6.69 15.40 15.58
N LYS A 416 6.06 15.00 14.47
CA LYS A 416 5.41 13.71 14.28
C LYS A 416 6.40 12.68 13.71
N LEU A 417 7.31 12.20 14.55
CA LEU A 417 8.41 11.31 14.13
C LEU A 417 7.94 10.03 13.44
N TRP A 418 6.81 9.46 13.84
CA TRP A 418 6.28 8.26 13.21
C TRP A 418 5.93 8.48 11.74
N LEU A 419 5.36 9.65 11.41
CA LEU A 419 4.97 10.01 10.05
C LEU A 419 6.19 10.17 9.14
N THR A 420 7.35 10.59 9.70
CA THR A 420 8.61 10.67 8.96
C THR A 420 9.32 9.32 8.88
N LEU A 421 9.52 8.66 10.03
CA LEU A 421 10.36 7.45 10.08
C LEU A 421 9.73 6.24 9.39
N ALA A 422 8.41 6.13 9.42
CA ALA A 422 7.72 4.98 8.85
C ALA A 422 7.89 4.88 7.32
N PRO A 423 7.54 5.90 6.49
CA PRO A 423 7.70 5.81 5.04
C PRO A 423 9.16 5.84 4.60
N PHE A 424 10.03 6.65 5.24
CA PHE A 424 11.46 6.65 4.95
C PHE A 424 12.12 5.31 5.28
N GLY A 425 11.77 4.71 6.41
CA GLY A 425 12.23 3.39 6.82
C GLY A 425 11.79 2.31 5.83
N ALA A 426 10.50 2.29 5.48
CA ALA A 426 9.95 1.34 4.52
C ALA A 426 10.63 1.44 3.14
N LEU A 427 10.79 2.67 2.63
CA LEU A 427 11.46 2.94 1.36
C LEU A 427 12.93 2.47 1.43
N THR A 428 13.68 2.92 2.43
CA THR A 428 15.10 2.59 2.58
C THR A 428 15.32 1.09 2.69
N VAL A 429 14.57 0.39 3.53
CA VAL A 429 14.68 -1.06 3.70
C VAL A 429 14.38 -1.77 2.38
N THR A 430 13.32 -1.37 1.68
CA THR A 430 12.95 -1.98 0.39
C THR A 430 14.04 -1.79 -0.66
N LEU A 431 14.56 -0.57 -0.82
CA LEU A 431 15.61 -0.29 -1.78
C LEU A 431 16.92 -1.05 -1.46
N VAL A 432 17.30 -1.11 -0.18
CA VAL A 432 18.50 -1.87 0.27
C VAL A 432 18.33 -3.37 -0.01
N LEU A 433 17.16 -3.95 0.26
CA LEU A 433 16.88 -5.35 -0.06
C LEU A 433 17.02 -5.64 -1.56
N VAL A 434 16.44 -4.77 -2.41
CA VAL A 434 16.54 -4.92 -3.87
C VAL A 434 17.99 -4.77 -4.35
N VAL A 435 18.76 -3.83 -3.80
CA VAL A 435 20.20 -3.67 -4.12
C VAL A 435 21.00 -4.91 -3.73
N PHE A 436 20.80 -5.46 -2.53
CA PHE A 436 21.49 -6.67 -2.09
C PHE A 436 21.15 -7.88 -2.95
N ILE A 437 19.90 -8.00 -3.41
CA ILE A 437 19.50 -9.02 -4.39
C ILE A 437 20.28 -8.79 -5.68
N GLY A 438 20.30 -7.55 -6.20
CA GLY A 438 20.98 -7.17 -7.43
C GLY A 438 22.46 -7.47 -7.43
N GLU A 439 23.18 -7.05 -6.39
CA GLU A 439 24.61 -7.35 -6.22
C GLU A 439 24.88 -8.85 -6.15
N SER A 440 24.04 -9.60 -5.44
CA SER A 440 24.21 -11.05 -5.29
C SER A 440 23.89 -11.80 -6.58
N VAL A 441 22.92 -11.34 -7.35
CA VAL A 441 22.65 -11.84 -8.70
C VAL A 441 23.84 -11.56 -9.61
N ARG A 442 24.34 -10.33 -9.63
CA ARG A 442 25.54 -9.96 -10.40
C ARG A 442 26.73 -10.85 -10.04
N GLU A 443 26.99 -11.06 -8.75
CA GLU A 443 28.08 -11.91 -8.27
C GLU A 443 27.89 -13.39 -8.68
N ALA A 444 26.67 -13.92 -8.65
CA ALA A 444 26.36 -15.28 -9.05
C ALA A 444 26.50 -15.51 -10.57
N PHE A 445 26.31 -14.46 -11.38
CA PHE A 445 26.39 -14.52 -12.85
C PHE A 445 27.78 -14.13 -13.40
N ASP A 446 28.73 -13.61 -12.58
CA ASP A 446 30.05 -13.20 -13.02
C ASP A 446 30.92 -14.40 -13.42
N PRO A 447 31.34 -14.53 -14.70
CA PRO A 447 32.15 -15.65 -15.17
C PRO A 447 33.61 -15.57 -14.73
N LYS A 448 34.13 -14.37 -14.42
CA LYS A 448 35.56 -14.17 -14.11
C LYS A 448 35.99 -14.82 -12.79
N ARG A 449 35.09 -15.06 -11.87
CA ARG A 449 35.41 -15.81 -10.63
C ARG A 449 35.56 -17.33 -10.85
N TYR A 450 35.22 -17.84 -12.04
CA TYR A 450 35.42 -19.26 -12.37
C TYR A 450 36.89 -19.62 -12.64
N ALA A 451 37.66 -18.65 -13.17
CA ALA A 451 39.05 -18.89 -13.57
C ALA A 451 40.06 -18.92 -12.41
N LYS A 452 39.63 -18.65 -11.16
CA LYS A 452 40.56 -18.63 -9.99
C LYS A 452 40.51 -19.92 -9.16
N TYR A 453 39.73 -20.92 -9.52
CA TYR A 453 39.54 -22.16 -8.74
C TYR A 453 39.65 -23.44 -9.60
N GLU A 454 40.15 -23.35 -10.85
CA GLU A 454 40.75 -24.42 -11.61
C GLU A 454 42.26 -24.17 -11.69
#